data_ddc55f4b3d26bf3bab7914239e92137f
#
_entry.id   ddc55f4b3d26bf3bab7914239e92137f
#
_cell.length_a   1.000
_cell.length_b   1.000
_cell.length_c   1.000
_cell.angle_alpha   90.00
_cell.angle_beta   90.00
_cell.angle_gamma   90.00
#
_symmetry.space_group_name_H-M   'P 1'
#
loop_
_entity.id
_entity.type
_entity.pdbx_description
1 polymer ?
#
loop_
_entity_poly.entity_id
_entity_poly.type
_entity_poly.pdbx_seq_one_letter_code
_entity_poly.pdbx_strand_id
1 'polypeptide(L)'
;MPLTLLPKHSPAMRPLDFAQMARRTRDPDASLQALWGPRLPGKKVFGTPAGRHALWAFLDAAGIPHDGEVIVAGYNYYVVVRLLVQWGLRPVFVDIDLAALGLDPDGVAKALTDRTRLVLVTHMFGAPADLDAILAVCRPKGVKVFEDCAHAVGASDDHGQLGVRGDGALFSFGPQKVVNCFGGGMLALDTALARDWTPSPPPEVSWTVRVSTPAKALVSALLTPSLYRWTLRPLISLGRWLAARGWPWLRDLASPSKDLQGYRFDPRSRPPFAAFMPLLCARQLDRLERNVQARRAVVAKVKAATAHLSAYRFLDEDRFGRANGSYFGVFVDDPEAFTRFMLTKGVEVEPHEFYDCASLPQFAEFAADCPRARLASDHLVRLPSYPQLSGRRLARIIGAMERYARAAPAPSAVAAPC
;
A
#
# COMPACT_ATOMS: atom_id res chain seq x y z
N MET A 1 -19.35 -15.33 19.49
CA MET A 1 -18.31 -14.47 18.91
C MET A 1 -17.38 -13.98 19.99
N PRO A 2 -16.06 -13.99 19.80
CA PRO A 2 -15.14 -13.48 20.81
C PRO A 2 -15.43 -12.01 21.05
N LEU A 3 -15.44 -11.64 22.32
CA LEU A 3 -15.72 -10.28 22.78
C LEU A 3 -14.70 -9.22 22.32
N THR A 4 -13.55 -9.64 21.73
CA THR A 4 -12.49 -8.75 21.23
C THR A 4 -12.09 -9.13 19.83
N LEU A 5 -12.23 -8.20 18.87
CA LEU A 5 -11.73 -8.32 17.52
C LEU A 5 -10.29 -7.77 17.45
N LEU A 6 -9.38 -8.52 16.84
CA LEU A 6 -8.08 -8.02 16.41
C LEU A 6 -8.25 -7.43 15.01
N PRO A 7 -8.11 -6.12 14.83
CA PRO A 7 -8.28 -5.50 13.51
C PRO A 7 -7.13 -5.91 12.59
N LYS A 8 -7.41 -5.95 11.28
CA LYS A 8 -6.39 -6.19 10.25
C LYS A 8 -5.26 -5.15 10.24
N HIS A 9 -5.55 -3.94 10.74
CA HIS A 9 -4.62 -2.83 10.84
C HIS A 9 -4.86 -2.04 12.12
N SER A 10 -3.76 -1.57 12.73
CA SER A 10 -3.79 -0.61 13.85
C SER A 10 -2.66 0.40 13.68
N PRO A 11 -2.95 1.70 13.69
CA PRO A 11 -1.93 2.72 13.56
C PRO A 11 -0.99 2.70 14.79
N ALA A 12 0.31 2.86 14.54
CA ALA A 12 1.33 2.95 15.59
C ALA A 12 1.43 4.38 16.17
N MET A 13 0.28 5.02 16.38
CA MET A 13 0.16 6.39 16.86
C MET A 13 0.19 6.44 18.40
N ARG A 14 0.75 7.51 18.95
CA ARG A 14 0.78 7.84 20.38
C ARG A 14 -0.02 9.11 20.66
N PRO A 15 -0.55 9.33 21.87
CA PRO A 15 -1.30 10.54 22.18
C PRO A 15 -0.57 11.85 21.83
N LEU A 16 0.75 11.91 22.06
CA LEU A 16 1.58 13.07 21.71
C LEU A 16 1.73 13.32 20.20
N ASP A 17 1.44 12.33 19.35
CA ASP A 17 1.44 12.54 17.90
C ASP A 17 0.26 13.42 17.50
N PHE A 18 -0.88 13.27 18.16
CA PHE A 18 -2.07 14.08 17.89
C PHE A 18 -1.88 15.55 18.26
N ALA A 19 -1.05 15.85 19.27
CA ALA A 19 -0.72 17.23 19.64
C ALA A 19 -0.01 17.98 18.50
N GLN A 20 0.67 17.27 17.58
CA GLN A 20 1.30 17.89 16.41
C GLN A 20 0.27 18.43 15.40
N MET A 21 -0.96 17.91 15.41
CA MET A 21 -2.01 18.35 14.48
C MET A 21 -2.51 19.78 14.78
N ALA A 22 -2.30 20.27 16.02
CA ALA A 22 -2.57 21.65 16.40
C ALA A 22 -1.45 22.61 15.98
N ARG A 23 -0.29 22.10 15.57
CA ARG A 23 0.88 22.89 15.17
C ARG A 23 0.97 22.98 13.66
N ARG A 24 1.72 23.97 13.16
CA ARG A 24 1.91 24.19 11.71
C ARG A 24 3.36 24.57 11.44
N THR A 25 3.90 24.06 10.35
CA THR A 25 5.14 24.56 9.76
C THR A 25 4.82 25.74 8.83
N ARG A 26 5.78 26.68 8.70
CA ARG A 26 5.64 27.81 7.74
C ARG A 26 5.78 27.30 6.31
N ASP A 27 6.74 26.41 6.09
CA ASP A 27 7.04 25.79 4.80
C ASP A 27 7.00 24.26 4.97
N PRO A 28 5.93 23.61 4.55
CA PRO A 28 5.79 22.15 4.63
C PRO A 28 6.82 21.40 3.76
N ASP A 29 7.16 21.91 2.57
CA ASP A 29 8.09 21.23 1.66
C ASP A 29 9.54 21.33 2.15
N ALA A 30 9.97 22.48 2.63
CA ALA A 30 11.27 22.62 3.27
C ALA A 30 11.38 21.74 4.52
N SER A 31 10.31 21.62 5.30
CA SER A 31 10.26 20.74 6.47
C SER A 31 10.33 19.28 6.08
N LEU A 32 9.65 18.86 5.00
CA LEU A 32 9.77 17.50 4.45
C LEU A 32 11.17 17.22 3.93
N GLN A 33 11.75 18.16 3.18
CA GLN A 33 13.11 18.03 2.67
C GLN A 33 14.12 17.84 3.80
N ALA A 34 14.02 18.60 4.89
CA ALA A 34 14.87 18.43 6.05
C ALA A 34 14.76 17.06 6.72
N LEU A 35 13.55 16.47 6.74
CA LEU A 35 13.29 15.17 7.34
C LEU A 35 13.68 13.98 6.44
N TRP A 36 13.36 14.07 5.14
CA TRP A 36 13.50 12.96 4.21
C TRP A 36 14.75 13.03 3.35
N GLY A 37 15.29 14.21 3.10
CA GLY A 37 16.51 14.40 2.28
C GLY A 37 17.69 13.53 2.72
N PRO A 38 18.00 13.43 4.02
CA PRO A 38 19.06 12.52 4.51
C PRO A 38 18.79 11.03 4.25
N ARG A 39 17.54 10.64 4.06
CA ARG A 39 17.12 9.26 3.77
C ARG A 39 16.98 8.97 2.29
N LEU A 40 16.86 10.01 1.48
CA LEU A 40 16.64 9.95 0.03
C LEU A 40 17.71 10.79 -0.69
N PRO A 41 19.00 10.39 -0.62
CA PRO A 41 20.10 11.13 -1.25
C PRO A 41 19.86 11.27 -2.75
N GLY A 42 20.17 12.45 -3.30
CA GLY A 42 19.96 12.77 -4.72
C GLY A 42 18.51 13.12 -5.08
N LYS A 43 17.59 13.15 -4.10
CA LYS A 43 16.17 13.50 -4.34
C LYS A 43 15.80 14.84 -3.72
N LYS A 44 14.98 15.59 -4.45
CA LYS A 44 14.21 16.71 -3.93
C LYS A 44 12.80 16.20 -3.60
N VAL A 45 12.28 16.55 -2.42
CA VAL A 45 10.98 16.05 -1.97
C VAL A 45 9.93 17.15 -1.96
N PHE A 46 8.69 16.76 -2.33
CA PHE A 46 7.54 17.65 -2.39
C PHE A 46 6.34 16.97 -1.71
N GLY A 47 5.65 17.69 -0.87
CA GLY A 47 4.41 17.21 -0.26
C GLY A 47 3.28 17.17 -1.27
N THR A 48 2.49 16.09 -1.24
CA THR A 48 1.37 15.92 -2.15
C THR A 48 0.09 15.53 -1.40
N PRO A 49 -1.10 15.80 -1.96
CA PRO A 49 -2.37 15.44 -1.33
C PRO A 49 -2.56 13.93 -1.08
N ALA A 50 -1.91 13.09 -1.86
CA ALA A 50 -1.86 11.63 -1.72
C ALA A 50 -0.78 11.05 -2.64
N GLY A 51 -0.34 9.80 -2.44
CA GLY A 51 0.69 9.17 -3.28
C GLY A 51 0.38 9.22 -4.80
N ARG A 52 -0.89 9.06 -5.20
CA ARG A 52 -1.28 9.17 -6.61
C ARG A 52 -1.07 10.57 -7.21
N HIS A 53 -1.11 11.63 -6.41
CA HIS A 53 -0.76 12.97 -6.88
C HIS A 53 0.76 13.11 -7.09
N ALA A 54 1.56 12.38 -6.32
CA ALA A 54 2.99 12.31 -6.54
C ALA A 54 3.35 11.62 -7.87
N LEU A 55 2.63 10.54 -8.24
CA LEU A 55 2.82 9.92 -9.54
C LEU A 55 2.42 10.89 -10.67
N TRP A 56 1.28 11.58 -10.56
CA TRP A 56 0.86 12.58 -11.55
C TRP A 56 1.89 13.70 -11.72
N ALA A 57 2.39 14.21 -10.61
CA ALA A 57 3.41 15.27 -10.60
C ALA A 57 4.75 14.78 -11.19
N PHE A 58 5.10 13.50 -10.97
CA PHE A 58 6.28 12.91 -11.63
C PHE A 58 6.12 12.82 -13.14
N LEU A 59 4.97 12.39 -13.64
CA LEU A 59 4.72 12.31 -15.09
C LEU A 59 4.90 13.68 -15.76
N ASP A 60 4.43 14.73 -15.10
CA ASP A 60 4.60 16.11 -15.53
C ASP A 60 6.08 16.55 -15.48
N ALA A 61 6.73 16.37 -14.33
CA ALA A 61 8.12 16.77 -14.11
C ALA A 61 9.13 16.05 -15.02
N ALA A 62 8.87 14.77 -15.32
CA ALA A 62 9.70 13.96 -16.20
C ALA A 62 9.38 14.14 -17.69
N GLY A 63 8.39 14.99 -18.03
CA GLY A 63 7.97 15.23 -19.41
C GLY A 63 7.48 13.95 -20.11
N ILE A 64 6.78 13.08 -19.40
CA ILE A 64 6.30 11.81 -19.97
C ILE A 64 5.21 12.11 -21.00
N PRO A 65 5.38 11.73 -22.28
CA PRO A 65 4.41 12.01 -23.33
C PRO A 65 3.11 11.23 -23.13
N HIS A 66 2.00 11.77 -23.63
CA HIS A 66 0.67 11.21 -23.45
C HIS A 66 0.35 9.98 -24.34
N ASP A 67 1.22 9.63 -25.28
CA ASP A 67 1.02 8.54 -26.24
C ASP A 67 2.00 7.37 -26.08
N GLY A 68 2.78 7.39 -25.01
CA GLY A 68 3.78 6.36 -24.72
C GLY A 68 3.20 5.12 -24.06
N GLU A 69 4.06 4.10 -23.92
CA GLU A 69 3.76 2.89 -23.16
C GLU A 69 4.37 2.99 -21.75
N VAL A 70 3.65 2.39 -20.78
CA VAL A 70 4.13 2.21 -19.41
C VAL A 70 4.04 0.75 -19.02
N ILE A 71 5.17 0.17 -18.62
CA ILE A 71 5.20 -1.20 -18.08
C ILE A 71 4.80 -1.16 -16.61
N VAL A 72 3.82 -1.99 -16.25
CA VAL A 72 3.29 -2.13 -14.89
C VAL A 72 3.05 -3.59 -14.52
N ALA A 73 3.14 -3.91 -13.23
CA ALA A 73 2.80 -5.26 -12.75
C ALA A 73 1.30 -5.55 -12.95
N GLY A 74 0.98 -6.78 -13.38
CA GLY A 74 -0.41 -7.27 -13.47
C GLY A 74 -1.10 -7.21 -12.11
N TYR A 75 -0.44 -7.61 -11.03
CA TYR A 75 -0.95 -7.48 -9.67
C TYR A 75 -0.67 -6.08 -9.11
N ASN A 76 -1.69 -5.23 -9.07
CA ASN A 76 -1.50 -3.84 -8.70
C ASN A 76 -2.75 -3.19 -8.07
N TYR A 77 -2.60 -1.95 -7.61
CA TYR A 77 -3.70 -1.11 -7.21
C TYR A 77 -4.32 -0.44 -8.44
N TYR A 78 -5.50 -0.88 -8.84
CA TYR A 78 -6.18 -0.46 -10.08
C TYR A 78 -6.25 1.07 -10.28
N VAL A 79 -6.29 1.85 -9.19
CA VAL A 79 -6.33 3.33 -9.26
C VAL A 79 -5.04 3.90 -9.85
N VAL A 80 -3.90 3.26 -9.60
CA VAL A 80 -2.61 3.68 -10.17
C VAL A 80 -2.61 3.44 -11.68
N VAL A 81 -3.03 2.26 -12.12
CA VAL A 81 -3.14 1.92 -13.54
C VAL A 81 -4.11 2.88 -14.25
N ARG A 82 -5.27 3.14 -13.64
CA ARG A 82 -6.25 4.06 -14.19
C ARG A 82 -5.74 5.50 -14.33
N LEU A 83 -4.91 5.94 -13.39
CA LEU A 83 -4.26 7.25 -13.46
C LEU A 83 -3.32 7.32 -14.67
N LEU A 84 -2.54 6.26 -14.93
CA LEU A 84 -1.63 6.19 -16.07
C LEU A 84 -2.41 6.24 -17.41
N VAL A 85 -3.51 5.48 -17.50
CA VAL A 85 -4.42 5.55 -18.67
C VAL A 85 -5.03 6.94 -18.80
N GLN A 86 -5.43 7.57 -17.71
CA GLN A 86 -5.99 8.93 -17.73
C GLN A 86 -4.94 9.98 -18.12
N TRP A 87 -3.65 9.75 -17.84
CA TRP A 87 -2.56 10.57 -18.36
C TRP A 87 -2.42 10.45 -19.88
N GLY A 88 -2.89 9.35 -20.47
CA GLY A 88 -2.77 9.03 -21.90
C GLY A 88 -1.75 7.95 -22.21
N LEU A 89 -1.16 7.33 -21.18
CA LEU A 89 -0.25 6.21 -21.36
C LEU A 89 -1.00 4.91 -21.62
N ARG A 90 -0.42 4.05 -22.45
CA ARG A 90 -0.86 2.68 -22.68
C ARG A 90 -0.18 1.73 -21.69
N PRO A 91 -0.89 1.11 -20.73
CA PRO A 91 -0.33 0.09 -19.87
C PRO A 91 0.09 -1.16 -20.66
N VAL A 92 1.29 -1.64 -20.40
CA VAL A 92 1.79 -2.96 -20.82
C VAL A 92 1.95 -3.76 -19.54
N PHE A 93 1.04 -4.70 -19.34
CA PHE A 93 1.07 -5.54 -18.14
C PHE A 93 2.13 -6.63 -18.26
N VAL A 94 2.93 -6.75 -17.22
CA VAL A 94 3.92 -7.80 -17.04
C VAL A 94 3.60 -8.58 -15.78
N ASP A 95 3.82 -9.89 -15.81
CA ASP A 95 3.58 -10.74 -14.66
C ASP A 95 4.55 -10.45 -13.51
N ILE A 96 4.31 -11.01 -12.35
CA ILE A 96 5.05 -10.72 -11.12
C ILE A 96 5.97 -11.89 -10.71
N ASP A 97 6.99 -11.59 -9.93
CA ASP A 97 7.62 -12.57 -9.05
C ASP A 97 6.67 -12.87 -7.88
N LEU A 98 6.31 -14.13 -7.68
CA LEU A 98 5.38 -14.51 -6.61
C LEU A 98 5.97 -14.41 -5.21
N ALA A 99 7.29 -14.40 -5.07
CA ALA A 99 7.91 -14.34 -3.76
C ALA A 99 7.84 -12.94 -3.15
N ALA A 100 8.15 -11.91 -3.97
CA ALA A 100 8.16 -10.50 -3.55
C ALA A 100 6.96 -9.70 -4.08
N LEU A 101 6.13 -10.25 -4.97
CA LEU A 101 4.99 -9.60 -5.65
C LEU A 101 5.40 -8.40 -6.52
N GLY A 102 6.68 -8.25 -6.82
CA GLY A 102 7.23 -7.22 -7.70
C GLY A 102 7.15 -7.61 -9.17
N LEU A 103 7.45 -6.66 -10.07
CA LEU A 103 7.60 -6.93 -11.50
C LEU A 103 8.66 -8.03 -11.75
N ASP A 104 8.38 -8.96 -12.67
CA ASP A 104 9.34 -9.92 -13.18
C ASP A 104 10.31 -9.22 -14.15
N PRO A 105 11.63 -9.13 -13.85
CA PRO A 105 12.59 -8.43 -14.70
C PRO A 105 12.71 -9.01 -16.12
N ASP A 106 12.59 -10.32 -16.26
CA ASP A 106 12.64 -10.99 -17.58
C ASP A 106 11.41 -10.60 -18.41
N GLY A 107 10.26 -10.50 -17.75
CA GLY A 107 9.03 -9.99 -18.35
C GLY A 107 9.18 -8.53 -18.79
N VAL A 108 9.78 -7.69 -17.95
CA VAL A 108 10.09 -6.28 -18.29
C VAL A 108 11.00 -6.21 -19.52
N ALA A 109 12.09 -6.98 -19.55
CA ALA A 109 13.04 -6.99 -20.68
C ALA A 109 12.36 -7.35 -22.01
N LYS A 110 11.44 -8.32 -21.99
CA LYS A 110 10.65 -8.74 -23.17
C LYS A 110 9.60 -7.73 -23.60
N ALA A 111 9.04 -6.99 -22.66
CA ALA A 111 7.97 -6.02 -22.89
C ALA A 111 8.47 -4.64 -23.35
N LEU A 112 9.77 -4.36 -23.22
CA LEU A 112 10.37 -3.08 -23.62
C LEU A 112 10.32 -2.90 -25.15
N THR A 113 9.69 -1.81 -25.59
CA THR A 113 9.63 -1.37 -27.00
C THR A 113 10.19 0.03 -27.16
N ASP A 114 10.31 0.52 -28.40
CA ASP A 114 10.71 1.91 -28.68
C ASP A 114 9.66 2.93 -28.23
N ARG A 115 8.43 2.48 -27.89
CA ARG A 115 7.34 3.30 -27.34
C ARG A 115 7.34 3.35 -25.84
N THR A 116 8.08 2.47 -25.15
CA THR A 116 8.12 2.44 -23.69
C THR A 116 8.77 3.72 -23.16
N ARG A 117 8.06 4.44 -22.30
CA ARG A 117 8.53 5.70 -21.69
C ARG A 117 8.76 5.57 -20.19
N LEU A 118 8.08 4.62 -19.55
CA LEU A 118 8.10 4.47 -18.12
C LEU A 118 7.99 2.99 -17.72
N VAL A 119 8.72 2.60 -16.69
CA VAL A 119 8.47 1.38 -15.92
C VAL A 119 8.08 1.79 -14.50
N LEU A 120 6.88 1.39 -14.06
CA LEU A 120 6.40 1.62 -12.71
C LEU A 120 6.72 0.41 -11.83
N VAL A 121 7.69 0.54 -10.96
CA VAL A 121 8.10 -0.51 -10.02
C VAL A 121 7.37 -0.32 -8.70
N THR A 122 6.47 -1.22 -8.38
CA THR A 122 5.76 -1.21 -7.09
C THR A 122 6.47 -2.15 -6.10
N HIS A 123 6.92 -1.61 -4.96
CA HIS A 123 7.41 -2.39 -3.83
C HIS A 123 6.22 -2.91 -3.03
N MET A 124 5.60 -3.95 -3.60
CA MET A 124 4.31 -4.46 -3.11
C MET A 124 4.44 -5.00 -1.69
N PHE A 125 3.47 -4.71 -0.84
CA PHE A 125 3.45 -5.11 0.58
C PHE A 125 4.64 -4.61 1.41
N GLY A 126 5.45 -3.69 0.85
CA GLY A 126 6.66 -3.22 1.48
C GLY A 126 7.84 -4.18 1.35
N ALA A 127 7.73 -5.16 0.45
CA ALA A 127 8.82 -5.99 -0.01
C ALA A 127 9.57 -5.28 -1.15
N PRO A 128 10.91 -5.26 -1.14
CA PRO A 128 11.67 -4.75 -2.28
C PRO A 128 11.41 -5.58 -3.54
N ALA A 129 11.20 -4.90 -4.68
CA ALA A 129 11.25 -5.53 -5.99
C ALA A 129 12.72 -5.67 -6.45
N ASP A 130 12.99 -6.54 -7.41
CA ASP A 130 14.32 -6.66 -8.06
C ASP A 130 14.61 -5.42 -8.92
N LEU A 131 14.94 -4.34 -8.24
CA LEU A 131 15.18 -3.05 -8.90
C LEU A 131 16.51 -3.04 -9.66
N ASP A 132 17.51 -3.85 -9.26
CA ASP A 132 18.78 -3.95 -9.95
C ASP A 132 18.60 -4.49 -11.36
N ALA A 133 17.92 -5.62 -11.47
CA ALA A 133 17.66 -6.25 -12.77
C ALA A 133 16.76 -5.35 -13.64
N ILE A 134 15.75 -4.68 -13.07
CA ILE A 134 14.88 -3.75 -13.81
C ILE A 134 15.67 -2.55 -14.34
N LEU A 135 16.50 -1.92 -13.51
CA LEU A 135 17.32 -0.78 -13.91
C LEU A 135 18.35 -1.16 -14.98
N ALA A 136 18.93 -2.38 -14.89
CA ALA A 136 19.89 -2.87 -15.88
C ALA A 136 19.31 -2.95 -17.30
N VAL A 137 18.01 -3.24 -17.44
CA VAL A 137 17.36 -3.33 -18.75
C VAL A 137 16.75 -2.00 -19.21
N CYS A 138 16.36 -1.12 -18.28
CA CYS A 138 15.71 0.16 -18.59
C CYS A 138 16.70 1.28 -18.95
N ARG A 139 17.77 1.44 -18.15
CA ARG A 139 18.73 2.54 -18.31
C ARG A 139 19.42 2.62 -19.68
N PRO A 140 19.90 1.49 -20.28
CA PRO A 140 20.52 1.52 -21.60
C PRO A 140 19.58 2.01 -22.70
N LYS A 141 18.27 1.88 -22.49
CA LYS A 141 17.21 2.31 -23.44
C LYS A 141 16.67 3.72 -23.13
N GLY A 142 17.18 4.40 -22.10
CA GLY A 142 16.70 5.72 -21.68
C GLY A 142 15.26 5.71 -21.12
N VAL A 143 14.72 4.54 -20.76
CA VAL A 143 13.38 4.41 -20.19
C VAL A 143 13.39 4.85 -18.74
N LYS A 144 12.45 5.72 -18.38
CA LYS A 144 12.30 6.20 -17.00
C LYS A 144 11.80 5.09 -16.07
N VAL A 145 12.30 5.10 -14.83
CA VAL A 145 11.87 4.16 -13.79
C VAL A 145 11.31 4.95 -12.61
N PHE A 146 10.08 4.65 -12.21
CA PHE A 146 9.42 5.27 -11.07
C PHE A 146 9.11 4.22 -10.01
N GLU A 147 9.47 4.50 -8.75
CA GLU A 147 9.26 3.59 -7.62
C GLU A 147 7.96 3.93 -6.88
N ASP A 148 7.00 3.00 -6.84
CA ASP A 148 5.85 3.12 -5.94
C ASP A 148 6.21 2.56 -4.56
N CYS A 149 6.59 3.48 -3.67
CA CYS A 149 6.94 3.22 -2.28
C CYS A 149 5.74 3.45 -1.31
N ALA A 150 4.49 3.38 -1.79
CA ALA A 150 3.31 3.59 -0.93
C ALA A 150 3.24 2.63 0.27
N HIS A 151 3.90 1.47 0.18
CA HIS A 151 3.99 0.46 1.26
C HIS A 151 5.39 0.36 1.85
N ALA A 152 6.40 1.01 1.28
CA ALA A 152 7.80 0.68 1.47
C ALA A 152 8.56 1.59 2.45
N VAL A 153 7.89 2.50 3.17
CA VAL A 153 8.57 3.32 4.19
C VAL A 153 9.25 2.42 5.22
N GLY A 154 10.58 2.56 5.36
CA GLY A 154 11.40 1.74 6.25
C GLY A 154 11.79 0.36 5.69
N ALA A 155 11.45 0.06 4.45
CA ALA A 155 12.05 -1.02 3.68
C ALA A 155 13.33 -0.53 3.00
N SER A 156 14.25 -1.44 2.71
CA SER A 156 15.55 -1.12 2.11
C SER A 156 16.04 -2.28 1.23
N ASP A 157 16.89 -1.97 0.29
CA ASP A 157 17.73 -2.93 -0.43
C ASP A 157 19.21 -2.73 -0.05
N ASP A 158 20.14 -3.31 -0.80
CA ASP A 158 21.58 -3.19 -0.58
C ASP A 158 22.11 -1.75 -0.81
N HIS A 159 21.31 -0.89 -1.45
CA HIS A 159 21.62 0.51 -1.72
C HIS A 159 20.98 1.46 -0.70
N GLY A 160 20.23 0.97 0.27
CA GLY A 160 19.61 1.73 1.32
C GLY A 160 18.09 1.81 1.25
N GLN A 161 17.54 2.95 1.64
CA GLN A 161 16.09 3.19 1.64
C GLN A 161 15.51 3.11 0.22
N LEU A 162 14.42 2.38 0.02
CA LEU A 162 13.71 2.35 -1.26
C LEU A 162 13.18 3.73 -1.65
N GLY A 163 13.13 4.00 -2.94
CA GLY A 163 12.71 5.29 -3.50
C GLY A 163 13.86 6.23 -3.85
N VAL A 164 15.11 5.76 -3.81
CA VAL A 164 16.31 6.57 -4.14
C VAL A 164 16.85 6.32 -5.54
N ARG A 165 16.55 5.18 -6.14
CA ARG A 165 17.27 4.69 -7.32
C ARG A 165 16.56 4.94 -8.65
N GLY A 166 15.24 5.00 -8.67
CA GLY A 166 14.47 5.41 -9.85
C GLY A 166 14.59 6.91 -10.13
N ASP A 167 14.07 7.37 -11.25
CA ASP A 167 14.01 8.82 -11.61
C ASP A 167 13.11 9.62 -10.66
N GLY A 168 12.17 8.93 -10.01
CA GLY A 168 11.33 9.47 -8.94
C GLY A 168 10.68 8.35 -8.13
N ALA A 169 10.10 8.72 -6.99
CA ALA A 169 9.35 7.80 -6.15
C ALA A 169 8.16 8.49 -5.49
N LEU A 170 7.08 7.73 -5.27
CA LEU A 170 5.98 8.16 -4.42
C LEU A 170 6.04 7.49 -3.05
N PHE A 171 5.61 8.26 -2.04
CA PHE A 171 5.30 7.74 -0.71
C PHE A 171 3.88 8.12 -0.32
N SER A 172 3.21 7.28 0.45
CA SER A 172 1.86 7.52 0.93
C SER A 172 1.80 7.53 2.46
N PHE A 173 1.06 8.49 3.01
CA PHE A 173 0.87 8.66 4.45
C PHE A 173 -0.59 8.44 4.88
N GLY A 174 -1.31 7.63 4.13
CA GLY A 174 -2.70 7.25 4.43
C GLY A 174 -2.82 6.43 5.74
N PRO A 175 -4.06 6.19 6.22
CA PRO A 175 -4.33 5.60 7.54
C PRO A 175 -3.71 4.22 7.78
N GLN A 176 -3.47 3.44 6.71
CA GLN A 176 -2.92 2.08 6.82
C GLN A 176 -1.40 2.02 6.65
N LYS A 177 -0.72 3.15 6.45
CA LYS A 177 0.71 3.21 6.16
C LYS A 177 1.57 3.18 7.43
N VAL A 178 2.84 2.80 7.28
CA VAL A 178 3.81 2.72 8.39
C VAL A 178 4.01 4.09 9.05
N VAL A 179 4.17 5.12 8.23
CA VAL A 179 4.05 6.53 8.64
C VAL A 179 2.66 6.99 8.24
N ASN A 180 1.86 7.36 9.23
CA ASN A 180 0.44 7.70 9.06
C ASN A 180 0.19 9.16 9.43
N CYS A 181 -0.25 9.95 8.45
CA CYS A 181 -0.69 11.33 8.63
C CYS A 181 -2.19 11.51 8.33
N PHE A 182 -2.97 10.40 8.31
CA PHE A 182 -4.40 10.35 7.95
C PHE A 182 -4.69 10.78 6.50
N GLY A 183 -3.69 10.88 5.68
CA GLY A 183 -3.72 11.29 4.29
C GLY A 183 -2.38 11.88 3.88
N GLY A 184 -2.33 12.47 2.69
CA GLY A 184 -1.10 13.00 2.14
C GLY A 184 -0.23 11.94 1.48
N GLY A 185 0.79 12.45 0.81
CA GLY A 185 1.84 11.69 0.17
C GLY A 185 3.04 12.58 -0.06
N MET A 186 4.04 12.04 -0.71
CA MET A 186 5.27 12.75 -1.02
C MET A 186 5.80 12.25 -2.36
N LEU A 187 6.23 13.16 -3.21
CA LEU A 187 7.07 12.89 -4.35
C LEU A 187 8.54 13.07 -3.94
N ALA A 188 9.35 12.05 -4.18
CA ALA A 188 10.80 12.16 -4.22
C ALA A 188 11.23 12.18 -5.68
N LEU A 189 11.75 13.29 -6.16
CA LEU A 189 12.10 13.52 -7.56
C LEU A 189 13.62 13.66 -7.68
N ASP A 190 14.20 13.04 -8.70
CA ASP A 190 15.63 13.23 -8.99
C ASP A 190 15.95 14.71 -9.09
N THR A 191 17.06 15.11 -8.46
CA THR A 191 17.44 16.54 -8.42
C THR A 191 17.68 17.13 -9.80
N ALA A 192 18.08 16.32 -10.79
CA ALA A 192 18.23 16.77 -12.17
C ALA A 192 16.87 17.13 -12.79
N LEU A 193 15.84 16.30 -12.58
CA LEU A 193 14.48 16.56 -13.04
C LEU A 193 13.82 17.71 -12.27
N ALA A 194 14.15 17.85 -10.99
CA ALA A 194 13.58 18.87 -10.12
C ALA A 194 14.16 20.29 -10.34
N ARG A 195 15.21 20.43 -11.14
CA ARG A 195 15.91 21.72 -11.33
C ARG A 195 15.00 22.75 -11.99
N ASP A 196 14.35 22.36 -13.08
CA ASP A 196 13.57 23.25 -13.94
C ASP A 196 12.04 23.03 -13.79
N TRP A 197 11.66 22.17 -12.83
CA TRP A 197 10.26 21.88 -12.57
C TRP A 197 9.75 22.53 -11.29
N THR A 198 8.60 23.16 -11.37
CA THR A 198 7.88 23.73 -10.23
C THR A 198 6.52 23.07 -10.09
N PRO A 199 6.17 22.56 -8.91
CA PRO A 199 4.83 22.00 -8.68
C PRO A 199 3.75 23.02 -9.03
N SER A 200 2.69 22.59 -9.71
CA SER A 200 1.50 23.43 -9.85
C SER A 200 1.02 23.88 -8.48
N PRO A 201 0.64 25.13 -8.29
CA PRO A 201 0.18 25.63 -7.00
C PRO A 201 -1.00 24.77 -6.52
N PRO A 202 -1.01 24.41 -5.22
CA PRO A 202 -2.09 23.60 -4.67
C PRO A 202 -3.41 24.37 -4.78
N PRO A 203 -4.53 23.68 -5.05
CA PRO A 203 -5.83 24.31 -5.06
C PRO A 203 -6.14 24.92 -3.68
N GLU A 204 -6.88 25.99 -3.66
CA GLU A 204 -7.34 26.61 -2.39
C GLU A 204 -8.08 25.56 -1.54
N VAL A 205 -7.67 25.44 -0.29
CA VAL A 205 -8.26 24.47 0.64
C VAL A 205 -9.61 24.98 1.10
N SER A 206 -10.68 24.31 0.70
CA SER A 206 -12.01 24.53 1.27
C SER A 206 -11.98 24.45 2.80
N TRP A 207 -12.65 25.36 3.49
CA TRP A 207 -12.74 25.39 4.94
C TRP A 207 -13.27 24.06 5.53
N THR A 208 -14.21 23.41 4.84
CA THR A 208 -14.74 22.09 5.21
C THR A 208 -13.66 21.02 5.32
N VAL A 209 -12.65 21.05 4.46
CA VAL A 209 -11.54 20.11 4.49
C VAL A 209 -10.54 20.44 5.61
N ARG A 210 -10.32 21.73 5.87
CA ARG A 210 -9.45 22.17 6.99
C ARG A 210 -9.95 21.65 8.35
N VAL A 211 -11.27 21.55 8.53
CA VAL A 211 -11.88 21.05 9.77
C VAL A 211 -12.09 19.53 9.75
N SER A 212 -12.47 18.94 8.62
CA SER A 212 -12.81 17.52 8.56
C SER A 212 -11.59 16.60 8.72
N THR A 213 -10.39 17.01 8.30
CA THR A 213 -9.20 16.18 8.43
C THR A 213 -8.76 15.98 9.88
N PRO A 214 -8.62 17.03 10.71
CA PRO A 214 -8.39 16.88 12.14
C PRO A 214 -9.52 16.15 12.87
N ALA A 215 -10.78 16.41 12.49
CA ALA A 215 -11.92 15.71 13.09
C ALA A 215 -11.91 14.20 12.77
N LYS A 216 -11.64 13.81 11.52
CA LYS A 216 -11.48 12.39 11.15
C LYS A 216 -10.30 11.74 11.87
N ALA A 217 -9.19 12.45 12.01
CA ALA A 217 -8.03 11.97 12.74
C ALA A 217 -8.34 11.78 14.23
N LEU A 218 -9.01 12.76 14.86
CA LEU A 218 -9.44 12.67 16.26
C LEU A 218 -10.43 11.51 16.46
N VAL A 219 -11.40 11.36 15.59
CA VAL A 219 -12.34 10.22 15.61
C VAL A 219 -11.59 8.91 15.45
N SER A 220 -10.65 8.82 14.50
CA SER A 220 -9.82 7.62 14.32
C SER A 220 -8.92 7.32 15.52
N ALA A 221 -8.48 8.34 16.24
CA ALA A 221 -7.67 8.22 17.45
C ALA A 221 -8.48 7.79 18.67
N LEU A 222 -9.68 8.34 18.81
CA LEU A 222 -10.64 7.96 19.86
C LEU A 222 -11.21 6.56 19.60
N LEU A 223 -11.21 6.10 18.36
CA LEU A 223 -11.53 4.73 17.96
C LEU A 223 -10.38 3.78 18.30
N THR A 224 -9.88 3.81 19.55
CA THR A 224 -9.10 2.71 20.07
C THR A 224 -9.83 1.38 19.80
N PRO A 225 -9.15 0.25 19.64
CA PRO A 225 -9.81 -1.05 19.44
C PRO A 225 -10.91 -1.33 20.48
N SER A 226 -10.78 -0.77 21.67
CA SER A 226 -11.79 -0.87 22.73
C SER A 226 -13.01 0.00 22.47
N LEU A 227 -12.83 1.27 22.08
CA LEU A 227 -13.94 2.19 21.82
C LEU A 227 -14.67 1.84 20.51
N TYR A 228 -13.94 1.49 19.44
CA TYR A 228 -14.50 0.97 18.19
C TYR A 228 -15.42 -0.22 18.42
N ARG A 229 -15.05 -1.13 19.32
CA ARG A 229 -15.82 -2.29 19.71
C ARG A 229 -17.18 -1.93 20.33
N TRP A 230 -17.19 -0.92 21.20
CA TRP A 230 -18.40 -0.56 21.95
C TRP A 230 -19.29 0.45 21.23
N THR A 231 -18.78 1.20 20.28
CA THR A 231 -19.49 2.29 19.60
C THR A 231 -19.81 2.00 18.13
N LEU A 232 -18.79 1.94 17.26
CA LEU A 232 -18.99 1.86 15.81
C LEU A 232 -19.27 0.43 15.33
N ARG A 233 -18.66 -0.58 15.92
CA ARG A 233 -18.87 -1.96 15.48
C ARG A 233 -20.31 -2.44 15.62
N PRO A 234 -21.04 -2.20 16.74
CA PRO A 234 -22.46 -2.54 16.81
C PRO A 234 -23.28 -1.83 15.73
N LEU A 235 -22.97 -0.55 15.46
CA LEU A 235 -23.65 0.25 14.44
C LEU A 235 -23.36 -0.28 13.01
N ILE A 236 -22.11 -0.60 12.70
CA ILE A 236 -21.73 -1.19 11.42
C ILE A 236 -22.35 -2.60 11.26
N SER A 237 -22.33 -3.39 12.32
CA SER A 237 -22.92 -4.74 12.30
C SER A 237 -24.46 -4.68 12.15
N LEU A 238 -25.11 -3.72 12.81
CA LEU A 238 -26.53 -3.46 12.65
C LEU A 238 -26.85 -2.96 11.24
N GLY A 239 -26.03 -2.04 10.69
CA GLY A 239 -26.16 -1.54 9.32
C GLY A 239 -26.04 -2.67 8.27
N ARG A 240 -25.05 -3.56 8.43
CA ARG A 240 -24.90 -4.75 7.57
C ARG A 240 -26.08 -5.73 7.69
N TRP A 241 -26.57 -5.93 8.90
CA TRP A 241 -27.74 -6.79 9.16
C TRP A 241 -29.04 -6.22 8.57
N LEU A 242 -29.26 -4.91 8.67
CA LEU A 242 -30.38 -4.20 8.05
C LEU A 242 -30.25 -4.21 6.51
N ALA A 243 -29.05 -4.02 5.98
CA ALA A 243 -28.78 -4.11 4.54
C ALA A 243 -29.12 -5.49 3.97
N ALA A 244 -28.81 -6.56 4.71
CA ALA A 244 -29.17 -7.93 4.35
C ALA A 244 -30.69 -8.20 4.41
N ARG A 245 -31.47 -7.31 5.04
CA ARG A 245 -32.94 -7.41 5.19
C ARG A 245 -33.75 -6.42 4.34
N GLY A 246 -33.14 -5.87 3.29
CA GLY A 246 -33.86 -5.03 2.32
C GLY A 246 -33.61 -3.53 2.40
N TRP A 247 -32.57 -3.10 3.12
CA TRP A 247 -32.13 -1.71 3.18
C TRP A 247 -30.70 -1.58 2.58
N PRO A 248 -30.53 -1.82 1.27
CA PRO A 248 -29.22 -1.97 0.64
C PRO A 248 -28.33 -0.71 0.72
N TRP A 249 -28.93 0.50 0.82
CA TRP A 249 -28.20 1.76 0.95
C TRP A 249 -27.37 1.84 2.26
N LEU A 250 -27.73 1.08 3.29
CA LEU A 250 -26.96 0.99 4.53
C LEU A 250 -25.64 0.21 4.35
N ARG A 251 -25.57 -0.67 3.33
CA ARG A 251 -24.36 -1.38 2.98
C ARG A 251 -23.27 -0.41 2.48
N ASP A 252 -23.67 0.57 1.68
CA ASP A 252 -22.75 1.54 1.09
C ASP A 252 -22.22 2.56 2.13
N LEU A 253 -23.02 2.84 3.18
CA LEU A 253 -22.52 3.61 4.35
C LEU A 253 -21.50 2.82 5.19
N ALA A 254 -21.68 1.50 5.31
CA ALA A 254 -20.83 0.63 6.14
C ALA A 254 -19.59 0.08 5.41
N SER A 255 -19.63 0.05 4.11
CA SER A 255 -18.53 -0.34 3.22
C SER A 255 -18.82 0.36 1.89
N PRO A 256 -18.29 1.57 1.69
CA PRO A 256 -18.41 2.18 0.37
C PRO A 256 -17.82 1.18 -0.63
N SER A 257 -18.67 0.72 -1.54
CA SER A 257 -18.25 -0.13 -2.65
C SER A 257 -17.08 0.58 -3.30
N LYS A 258 -15.95 -0.11 -3.44
CA LYS A 258 -14.87 0.40 -4.28
C LYS A 258 -15.46 0.45 -5.68
N ASP A 259 -15.97 1.61 -6.10
CA ASP A 259 -16.45 1.80 -7.46
C ASP A 259 -15.25 1.70 -8.40
N LEU A 260 -15.00 0.46 -8.83
CA LEU A 260 -13.89 0.13 -9.72
C LEU A 260 -14.09 0.77 -11.10
N GLN A 261 -15.33 1.04 -11.50
CA GLN A 261 -15.66 1.53 -12.85
C GLN A 261 -15.75 3.05 -12.93
N GLY A 262 -16.28 3.71 -11.90
CA GLY A 262 -16.53 5.15 -11.89
C GLY A 262 -15.39 6.05 -11.41
N TYR A 263 -14.29 5.46 -10.87
CA TYR A 263 -13.20 6.28 -10.35
C TYR A 263 -12.52 7.08 -11.46
N ARG A 264 -12.56 8.40 -11.35
CA ARG A 264 -11.78 9.34 -12.17
C ARG A 264 -10.84 10.11 -11.26
N PHE A 265 -9.55 10.11 -11.58
CA PHE A 265 -8.59 10.92 -10.86
C PHE A 265 -8.75 12.38 -11.28
N ASP A 266 -8.89 13.26 -10.28
CA ASP A 266 -8.80 14.70 -10.49
C ASP A 266 -7.58 15.21 -9.72
N PRO A 267 -6.54 15.70 -10.39
CA PRO A 267 -5.34 16.22 -9.74
C PRO A 267 -5.62 17.40 -8.80
N ARG A 268 -6.77 18.08 -8.97
CA ARG A 268 -7.20 19.21 -8.16
C ARG A 268 -8.15 18.84 -7.01
N SER A 269 -8.59 17.58 -6.90
CA SER A 269 -9.70 17.16 -6.04
C SER A 269 -9.39 17.09 -4.54
N ARG A 270 -8.15 17.30 -4.11
CA ARG A 270 -7.73 17.13 -2.71
C ARG A 270 -6.99 18.33 -2.19
N PRO A 271 -7.11 18.59 -0.86
CA PRO A 271 -6.35 19.64 -0.22
C PRO A 271 -4.85 19.38 -0.33
N PRO A 272 -4.02 20.43 -0.37
CA PRO A 272 -2.58 20.31 -0.37
C PRO A 272 -2.09 19.55 0.86
N PHE A 273 -0.83 19.15 0.85
CA PHE A 273 -0.16 18.56 2.00
C PHE A 273 -0.28 19.50 3.20
N ALA A 274 -0.93 19.06 4.27
CA ALA A 274 -1.26 19.94 5.38
C ALA A 274 -0.02 20.33 6.18
N ALA A 275 0.03 21.58 6.65
CA ALA A 275 1.19 22.14 7.33
C ALA A 275 1.60 21.44 8.66
N PHE A 276 0.75 20.59 9.22
CA PHE A 276 1.07 19.76 10.39
C PHE A 276 1.71 18.41 10.01
N MET A 277 1.56 17.95 8.77
CA MET A 277 1.99 16.61 8.36
C MET A 277 3.51 16.38 8.50
N PRO A 278 4.41 17.34 8.19
CA PRO A 278 5.83 17.15 8.44
C PRO A 278 6.15 16.89 9.91
N LEU A 279 5.47 17.60 10.83
CA LEU A 279 5.66 17.40 12.27
C LEU A 279 5.19 16.02 12.73
N LEU A 280 4.10 15.54 12.15
CA LEU A 280 3.57 14.21 12.41
C LEU A 280 4.46 13.11 11.81
N CYS A 281 5.03 13.34 10.62
CA CYS A 281 6.06 12.49 10.03
C CYS A 281 7.29 12.40 10.95
N ALA A 282 7.85 13.52 11.38
CA ALA A 282 9.06 13.57 12.23
C ALA A 282 8.92 12.66 13.45
N ARG A 283 7.82 12.80 14.20
CA ARG A 283 7.54 11.97 15.40
C ARG A 283 7.48 10.48 15.12
N GLN A 284 7.07 10.08 13.92
CA GLN A 284 6.98 8.68 13.54
C GLN A 284 8.30 8.17 12.96
N LEU A 285 9.04 9.02 12.24
CA LEU A 285 10.38 8.70 11.74
C LEU A 285 11.39 8.47 12.86
N ASP A 286 11.30 9.20 13.99
CA ASP A 286 12.14 9.00 15.19
C ASP A 286 12.04 7.57 15.75
N ARG A 287 10.95 6.87 15.47
CA ARG A 287 10.71 5.49 15.96
C ARG A 287 10.46 4.49 14.83
N LEU A 288 10.78 4.89 13.59
CA LEU A 288 10.52 4.06 12.40
C LEU A 288 11.16 2.68 12.51
N GLU A 289 12.45 2.64 12.83
CA GLU A 289 13.19 1.37 12.94
C GLU A 289 12.57 0.44 13.98
N ARG A 290 12.23 0.97 15.15
CA ARG A 290 11.55 0.18 16.20
C ARG A 290 10.18 -0.33 15.74
N ASN A 291 9.43 0.47 14.97
CA ASN A 291 8.14 0.07 14.40
C ASN A 291 8.33 -1.07 13.38
N VAL A 292 9.29 -0.93 12.47
CA VAL A 292 9.61 -1.95 11.45
C VAL A 292 10.06 -3.25 12.12
N GLN A 293 11.00 -3.19 13.06
CA GLN A 293 11.47 -4.38 13.79
C GLN A 293 10.32 -5.11 14.51
N ALA A 294 9.42 -4.37 15.15
CA ALA A 294 8.27 -4.99 15.82
C ALA A 294 7.31 -5.68 14.83
N ARG A 295 7.07 -5.10 13.64
CA ARG A 295 6.27 -5.73 12.58
C ARG A 295 6.94 -6.99 12.05
N ARG A 296 8.22 -6.91 11.72
CA ARG A 296 9.01 -8.06 11.25
C ARG A 296 9.05 -9.19 12.28
N ALA A 297 9.16 -8.86 13.57
CA ALA A 297 9.10 -9.85 14.63
C ALA A 297 7.72 -10.55 14.72
N VAL A 298 6.62 -9.84 14.44
CA VAL A 298 5.28 -10.46 14.34
C VAL A 298 5.24 -11.43 13.15
N VAL A 299 5.67 -10.99 11.97
CA VAL A 299 5.74 -11.83 10.76
C VAL A 299 6.56 -13.09 11.00
N ALA A 300 7.78 -12.93 11.49
CA ALA A 300 8.69 -14.05 11.75
C ALA A 300 8.09 -15.08 12.73
N LYS A 301 7.45 -14.61 13.82
CA LYS A 301 6.83 -15.49 14.81
C LYS A 301 5.63 -16.25 14.24
N VAL A 302 4.79 -15.63 13.42
CA VAL A 302 3.67 -16.32 12.77
C VAL A 302 4.19 -17.34 11.78
N LYS A 303 5.12 -16.96 10.89
CA LYS A 303 5.75 -17.89 9.92
C LYS A 303 6.36 -19.11 10.64
N ALA A 304 7.20 -18.88 11.66
CA ALA A 304 7.85 -19.98 12.39
C ALA A 304 6.85 -20.92 13.07
N ALA A 305 5.78 -20.37 13.67
CA ALA A 305 4.77 -21.17 14.35
C ALA A 305 3.88 -22.00 13.40
N THR A 306 3.75 -21.56 12.14
CA THR A 306 2.82 -22.17 11.15
C THR A 306 3.54 -22.77 9.93
N ALA A 307 4.89 -22.76 9.90
CA ALA A 307 5.69 -23.28 8.79
C ALA A 307 5.45 -24.77 8.47
N HIS A 308 5.04 -25.55 9.47
CA HIS A 308 4.74 -26.97 9.33
C HIS A 308 3.35 -27.26 8.75
N LEU A 309 2.53 -26.22 8.54
CA LEU A 309 1.15 -26.34 8.06
C LEU A 309 1.10 -26.14 6.54
N SER A 310 0.83 -27.19 5.79
CA SER A 310 0.75 -27.19 4.32
C SER A 310 -0.39 -26.34 3.75
N ALA A 311 -1.36 -25.92 4.58
CA ALA A 311 -2.45 -25.03 4.19
C ALA A 311 -2.00 -23.58 3.89
N TYR A 312 -0.72 -23.26 4.11
CA TYR A 312 -0.18 -21.89 3.98
C TYR A 312 1.10 -21.85 3.17
N ARG A 313 1.15 -20.94 2.21
CA ARG A 313 2.38 -20.54 1.54
C ARG A 313 2.63 -19.06 1.82
N PHE A 314 3.80 -18.76 2.39
CA PHE A 314 4.21 -17.40 2.71
C PHE A 314 5.04 -16.78 1.59
N LEU A 315 4.98 -15.44 1.50
CA LEU A 315 5.89 -14.67 0.66
C LEU A 315 7.33 -14.79 1.19
N ASP A 316 8.31 -14.67 0.30
CA ASP A 316 9.70 -14.40 0.61
C ASP A 316 9.95 -12.90 0.44
N GLU A 317 9.38 -12.13 1.35
CA GLU A 317 9.38 -10.68 1.29
C GLU A 317 10.76 -10.04 1.44
N ASP A 318 11.75 -10.79 1.88
CA ASP A 318 13.14 -10.32 2.03
C ASP A 318 14.04 -10.73 0.84
N ARG A 319 13.50 -11.33 -0.22
CA ARG A 319 14.23 -11.87 -1.38
C ARG A 319 15.17 -10.85 -2.04
N PHE A 320 14.75 -9.61 -2.17
CA PHE A 320 15.51 -8.55 -2.85
C PHE A 320 15.89 -7.40 -1.90
N GLY A 321 15.96 -7.69 -0.60
CA GLY A 321 16.29 -6.72 0.41
C GLY A 321 15.50 -6.91 1.70
N ARG A 322 15.37 -5.87 2.49
CA ARG A 322 14.71 -5.90 3.80
C ARG A 322 13.30 -5.31 3.72
N ALA A 323 12.28 -6.15 3.77
CA ALA A 323 10.89 -5.71 3.87
C ALA A 323 10.58 -5.03 5.21
N ASN A 324 9.58 -4.13 5.24
CA ASN A 324 9.20 -3.43 6.47
C ASN A 324 8.13 -4.16 7.32
N GLY A 325 7.58 -5.27 6.83
CA GLY A 325 6.55 -6.05 7.52
C GLY A 325 5.21 -5.31 7.70
N SER A 326 4.93 -4.27 6.91
CA SER A 326 3.69 -3.49 7.02
C SER A 326 2.47 -4.22 6.52
N TYR A 327 2.64 -5.06 5.53
CA TYR A 327 1.65 -5.95 4.96
C TYR A 327 2.20 -7.37 5.02
N PHE A 328 1.45 -8.27 5.60
CA PHE A 328 1.85 -9.66 5.77
C PHE A 328 0.91 -10.54 4.95
N GLY A 329 1.38 -11.03 3.81
CA GLY A 329 0.62 -11.86 2.89
C GLY A 329 0.80 -13.36 3.15
N VAL A 330 -0.28 -14.12 3.00
CA VAL A 330 -0.27 -15.57 3.00
C VAL A 330 -1.20 -16.09 1.91
N PHE A 331 -0.74 -17.03 1.10
CA PHE A 331 -1.58 -17.74 0.14
C PHE A 331 -2.38 -18.83 0.87
N VAL A 332 -3.66 -18.92 0.55
CA VAL A 332 -4.59 -19.93 1.03
C VAL A 332 -5.48 -20.40 -0.13
N ASP A 333 -5.95 -21.64 -0.09
CA ASP A 333 -6.76 -22.21 -1.17
C ASP A 333 -8.14 -21.55 -1.28
N ASP A 334 -8.80 -21.26 -0.17
CA ASP A 334 -10.09 -20.56 -0.11
C ASP A 334 -10.03 -19.34 0.80
N PRO A 335 -9.70 -18.15 0.24
CA PRO A 335 -9.62 -16.89 0.98
C PRO A 335 -10.91 -16.50 1.70
N GLU A 336 -12.05 -16.81 1.10
CA GLU A 336 -13.37 -16.49 1.67
C GLU A 336 -13.69 -17.36 2.90
N ALA A 337 -13.47 -18.67 2.81
CA ALA A 337 -13.62 -19.57 3.95
C ALA A 337 -12.63 -19.24 5.06
N PHE A 338 -11.36 -18.98 4.71
CA PHE A 338 -10.35 -18.56 5.66
C PHE A 338 -10.73 -17.26 6.38
N THR A 339 -11.16 -16.25 5.63
CA THR A 339 -11.59 -14.96 6.18
C THR A 339 -12.77 -15.09 7.12
N ARG A 340 -13.80 -15.84 6.72
CA ARG A 340 -14.96 -16.13 7.58
C ARG A 340 -14.54 -16.85 8.87
N PHE A 341 -13.68 -17.87 8.74
CA PHE A 341 -13.19 -18.63 9.90
C PHE A 341 -12.39 -17.73 10.86
N MET A 342 -11.39 -16.98 10.36
CA MET A 342 -10.56 -16.07 11.16
C MET A 342 -11.42 -15.05 11.91
N LEU A 343 -12.45 -14.53 11.26
CA LEU A 343 -13.39 -13.59 11.88
C LEU A 343 -14.15 -14.24 13.04
N THR A 344 -14.54 -15.54 12.95
CA THR A 344 -15.16 -16.25 14.08
C THR A 344 -14.24 -16.40 15.28
N LYS A 345 -12.91 -16.39 15.06
CA LYS A 345 -11.89 -16.42 16.11
C LYS A 345 -11.49 -15.01 16.59
N GLY A 346 -12.16 -13.96 16.08
CA GLY A 346 -11.90 -12.58 16.44
C GLY A 346 -10.61 -12.02 15.84
N VAL A 347 -10.21 -12.51 14.67
CA VAL A 347 -9.11 -11.99 13.86
C VAL A 347 -9.66 -11.49 12.54
N GLU A 348 -9.49 -10.20 12.25
CA GLU A 348 -9.84 -9.62 10.96
C GLU A 348 -8.65 -9.78 10.01
N VAL A 349 -8.92 -10.31 8.81
CA VAL A 349 -7.96 -10.45 7.72
C VAL A 349 -8.55 -9.80 6.45
N GLU A 350 -7.75 -9.56 5.43
CA GLU A 350 -8.20 -8.91 4.19
C GLU A 350 -7.86 -9.77 2.98
N PRO A 351 -8.84 -10.41 2.35
CA PRO A 351 -8.70 -10.96 1.01
C PRO A 351 -8.79 -9.83 -0.03
N HIS A 352 -8.28 -10.06 -1.23
CA HIS A 352 -8.46 -9.19 -2.39
C HIS A 352 -8.12 -7.69 -2.14
N GLU A 353 -6.99 -7.42 -1.47
CA GLU A 353 -6.51 -6.05 -1.23
C GLU A 353 -6.14 -5.36 -2.56
N PHE A 354 -5.54 -6.12 -3.49
CA PHE A 354 -5.13 -5.70 -4.83
C PHE A 354 -5.68 -6.69 -5.87
N TYR A 355 -5.53 -6.34 -7.15
CA TYR A 355 -6.22 -7.03 -8.23
C TYR A 355 -5.24 -7.46 -9.33
N ASP A 356 -5.57 -8.53 -10.04
CA ASP A 356 -5.04 -8.79 -11.37
C ASP A 356 -5.61 -7.76 -12.34
N CYS A 357 -4.91 -6.61 -12.44
CA CYS A 357 -5.33 -5.50 -13.30
C CYS A 357 -5.35 -5.87 -14.77
N ALA A 358 -4.52 -6.85 -15.20
CA ALA A 358 -4.47 -7.31 -16.58
C ALA A 358 -5.77 -8.00 -17.03
N SER A 359 -6.57 -8.51 -16.07
CA SER A 359 -7.85 -9.18 -16.36
C SER A 359 -9.07 -8.32 -16.00
N LEU A 360 -8.90 -7.10 -15.47
CA LEU A 360 -10.04 -6.27 -15.09
C LEU A 360 -10.76 -5.70 -16.32
N PRO A 361 -12.11 -5.73 -16.37
CA PRO A 361 -12.89 -5.26 -17.53
C PRO A 361 -12.57 -3.82 -17.98
N GLN A 362 -12.24 -2.92 -17.03
CA GLN A 362 -11.88 -1.54 -17.36
C GLN A 362 -10.53 -1.38 -18.07
N PHE A 363 -9.73 -2.44 -18.15
CA PHE A 363 -8.44 -2.48 -18.85
C PHE A 363 -8.42 -3.54 -19.96
N ALA A 364 -9.61 -4.01 -20.41
CA ALA A 364 -9.73 -5.09 -21.38
C ALA A 364 -8.97 -4.82 -22.71
N GLU A 365 -8.85 -3.55 -23.14
CA GLU A 365 -8.07 -3.18 -24.32
C GLU A 365 -6.55 -3.36 -24.16
N PHE A 366 -6.08 -3.54 -22.92
CA PHE A 366 -4.68 -3.75 -22.54
C PHE A 366 -4.46 -5.15 -21.95
N ALA A 367 -5.47 -6.02 -22.02
CA ALA A 367 -5.43 -7.34 -21.38
C ALA A 367 -4.16 -8.13 -21.74
N ALA A 368 -3.57 -8.78 -20.75
CA ALA A 368 -2.41 -9.64 -20.90
C ALA A 368 -2.56 -10.89 -20.01
N ASP A 369 -1.90 -11.98 -20.38
CA ASP A 369 -1.87 -13.17 -19.54
C ASP A 369 -0.80 -13.02 -18.46
N CYS A 370 -1.27 -12.83 -17.21
CA CYS A 370 -0.45 -12.70 -16.03
C CYS A 370 -0.87 -13.73 -14.96
N PRO A 371 -0.54 -15.02 -15.17
CA PRO A 371 -1.05 -16.11 -14.32
C PRO A 371 -0.62 -15.98 -12.86
N ARG A 372 0.58 -15.48 -12.57
CA ARG A 372 1.06 -15.26 -11.20
C ARG A 372 0.35 -14.08 -10.53
N ALA A 373 0.05 -13.01 -11.28
CA ALA A 373 -0.76 -11.89 -10.81
C ALA A 373 -2.18 -12.33 -10.47
N ARG A 374 -2.79 -13.19 -11.32
CA ARG A 374 -4.11 -13.79 -11.08
C ARG A 374 -4.10 -14.65 -9.83
N LEU A 375 -3.11 -15.54 -9.69
CA LEU A 375 -2.96 -16.38 -8.51
C LEU A 375 -2.83 -15.53 -7.23
N ALA A 376 -2.06 -14.43 -7.26
CA ALA A 376 -1.96 -13.52 -6.12
C ALA A 376 -3.29 -12.80 -5.84
N SER A 377 -4.02 -12.36 -6.87
CA SER A 377 -5.35 -11.74 -6.72
C SER A 377 -6.37 -12.67 -6.09
N ASP A 378 -6.34 -13.94 -6.48
CA ASP A 378 -7.38 -14.91 -6.11
C ASP A 378 -7.10 -15.56 -4.75
N HIS A 379 -5.84 -15.72 -4.34
CA HIS A 379 -5.47 -16.56 -3.20
C HIS A 379 -4.72 -15.84 -2.08
N LEU A 380 -4.25 -14.60 -2.28
CA LEU A 380 -3.47 -13.90 -1.26
C LEU A 380 -4.37 -13.21 -0.24
N VAL A 381 -4.15 -13.51 1.05
CA VAL A 381 -4.86 -12.88 2.16
C VAL A 381 -3.86 -12.13 3.03
N ARG A 382 -4.18 -10.89 3.40
CA ARG A 382 -3.39 -10.08 4.31
C ARG A 382 -3.75 -10.37 5.76
N LEU A 383 -2.74 -10.72 6.55
CA LEU A 383 -2.82 -10.91 8.00
C LEU A 383 -2.44 -9.62 8.76
N PRO A 384 -2.90 -9.46 10.01
CA PRO A 384 -2.45 -8.37 10.87
C PRO A 384 -0.94 -8.45 11.16
N SER A 385 -0.22 -7.31 11.02
CA SER A 385 1.23 -7.21 11.28
C SER A 385 1.64 -5.89 11.94
N TYR A 386 0.84 -5.35 12.85
CA TYR A 386 1.14 -4.08 13.51
C TYR A 386 1.92 -4.26 14.83
N PRO A 387 2.68 -3.24 15.29
CA PRO A 387 3.62 -3.37 16.42
C PRO A 387 3.00 -3.76 17.76
N GLN A 388 1.70 -3.52 17.97
CA GLN A 388 1.00 -3.82 19.21
C GLN A 388 0.55 -5.30 19.34
N LEU A 389 0.85 -6.13 18.34
CA LEU A 389 0.56 -7.57 18.37
C LEU A 389 1.64 -8.29 19.19
N SER A 390 1.31 -8.67 20.41
CA SER A 390 2.19 -9.40 21.30
C SER A 390 1.40 -10.34 22.22
N GLY A 391 2.08 -11.29 22.86
CA GLY A 391 1.51 -12.18 23.86
C GLY A 391 0.20 -12.85 23.39
N ARG A 392 -0.87 -12.69 24.17
CA ARG A 392 -2.18 -13.33 23.91
C ARG A 392 -2.79 -12.95 22.55
N ARG A 393 -2.50 -11.75 22.03
CA ARG A 393 -3.03 -11.32 20.72
C ARG A 393 -2.38 -12.10 19.58
N LEU A 394 -1.06 -12.25 19.63
CA LEU A 394 -0.32 -13.02 18.63
C LEU A 394 -0.66 -14.51 18.71
N ALA A 395 -0.73 -15.09 19.92
CA ALA A 395 -1.16 -16.46 20.13
C ALA A 395 -2.56 -16.75 19.59
N ARG A 396 -3.46 -15.75 19.60
CA ARG A 396 -4.80 -15.89 18.99
C ARG A 396 -4.72 -16.04 17.46
N ILE A 397 -3.87 -15.26 16.79
CA ILE A 397 -3.69 -15.35 15.32
C ILE A 397 -3.15 -16.76 15.00
N ILE A 398 -2.05 -17.15 15.62
CA ILE A 398 -1.41 -18.46 15.41
C ILE A 398 -2.40 -19.59 15.67
N GLY A 399 -3.04 -19.62 16.85
CA GLY A 399 -4.00 -20.67 17.18
C GLY A 399 -5.27 -20.67 16.31
N ALA A 400 -5.66 -19.54 15.70
CA ALA A 400 -6.72 -19.50 14.70
C ALA A 400 -6.26 -20.17 13.40
N MET A 401 -5.06 -19.87 12.92
CA MET A 401 -4.45 -20.49 11.74
C MET A 401 -4.28 -22.00 11.92
N GLU A 402 -3.73 -22.45 13.04
CA GLU A 402 -3.59 -23.89 13.35
C GLU A 402 -4.94 -24.63 13.30
N ARG A 403 -6.00 -24.04 13.87
CA ARG A 403 -7.34 -24.64 13.86
C ARG A 403 -7.97 -24.67 12.46
N TYR A 404 -7.73 -23.63 11.65
CA TYR A 404 -8.19 -23.63 10.28
C TYR A 404 -7.51 -24.72 9.47
N ALA A 405 -6.18 -24.84 9.54
CA ALA A 405 -5.42 -25.85 8.81
C ALA A 405 -5.85 -27.30 9.15
N ARG A 406 -6.27 -27.55 10.42
CA ARG A 406 -6.80 -28.87 10.82
C ARG A 406 -8.21 -29.14 10.26
N ALA A 407 -8.99 -28.10 9.98
CA ALA A 407 -10.37 -28.21 9.51
C ALA A 407 -10.51 -28.05 7.97
N ALA A 408 -9.47 -27.51 7.34
CA ALA A 408 -9.42 -27.31 5.88
C ALA A 408 -9.25 -28.66 5.16
N PRO A 409 -9.79 -28.80 3.94
CA PRO A 409 -9.48 -29.94 3.08
C PRO A 409 -7.96 -29.99 2.79
N ALA A 410 -7.50 -31.15 2.29
CA ALA A 410 -6.10 -31.27 1.87
C ALA A 410 -5.73 -30.14 0.90
N PRO A 411 -4.52 -29.56 1.05
CA PRO A 411 -4.12 -28.40 0.25
C PRO A 411 -4.10 -28.72 -1.24
N SER A 412 -4.59 -27.79 -2.03
CA SER A 412 -4.46 -27.82 -3.49
C SER A 412 -3.02 -27.44 -3.92
N ALA A 413 -2.74 -27.53 -5.23
CA ALA A 413 -1.45 -27.10 -5.80
C ALA A 413 -1.08 -25.64 -5.52
N VAL A 414 -2.03 -24.79 -5.13
CA VAL A 414 -1.81 -23.35 -4.81
C VAL A 414 -0.99 -23.16 -3.53
N ALA A 415 -1.21 -24.01 -2.53
CA ALA A 415 -0.47 -23.98 -1.27
C ALA A 415 0.85 -24.77 -1.34
N ALA A 416 1.11 -25.52 -2.42
CA ALA A 416 2.36 -26.26 -2.60
C ALA A 416 3.54 -25.30 -2.82
N PRO A 417 4.72 -25.59 -2.26
CA PRO A 417 5.94 -24.84 -2.59
C PRO A 417 6.30 -25.04 -4.07
N CYS A 418 6.71 -23.94 -4.75
CA CYS A 418 7.32 -24.01 -6.07
C CYS A 418 8.73 -24.55 -5.94
#